data_c1f2b43c01ffe308cf5a2311dff6d30f
#
_entry.id   c1f2b43c01ffe308cf5a2311dff6d30f
#
_cell.length_a   1.000
_cell.length_b   1.000
_cell.length_c   1.000
_cell.angle_alpha   90.00
_cell.angle_beta   90.00
_cell.angle_gamma   90.00
#
_symmetry.space_group_name_H-M   'P 1'
#
loop_
_entity.id
_entity.type
_entity.pdbx_description
1 polymer ?
#
loop_
_entity_poly.entity_id
_entity_poly.type
_entity_poly.pdbx_seq_one_letter_code
_entity_poly.pdbx_strand_id
1 'polypeptide(L)'
;MPNRNKIHFEISERKVLLRIFDIITVLLALYSVGFVFNFNYFQFSTSNFYWTIVLGIYLTIFGTVFEMYNLQVASNQVQIIKSIVLTSSTTVLVYLLTPIFTPVLPSNRLQILFFYLAIFLALFVWRLIYVAFFASNRFTKNVILICDKDQLKELVLGLENADPHYKVVGYINSDNSGVSDDRFTGNLTQIDSNELEKFVLKNAVSEVVVASQNTEGITAQLYNQLIHLLENGFMIKEYTQVYETLTQRIPVQYVARDFYRYFPFSRSNQNHLYLLFIRLADLLVGFIGIAVGLGLLPFILIGNLLANRGSLFYTQERVGKNGVVFNIVKLRTMIKNAEANGAVFTTFNDSRVTAFGKIMRKTRIDEFPQFYNIIKGEMSLIGPRPERPVFVDEIAETMPFYETRHIIKPGLTGWAQVNYSYGESVNDSLIKLQYDLYYIKHRSIFLDINICVKTLSTILFYRGQ
;
A
#
# COMPACT_ATOMS: atom_id res chain seq x y z
N MET A 1 -18.29 -14.98 -32.00
CA MET A 1 -18.53 -13.94 -30.96
C MET A 1 -17.82 -14.40 -29.72
N PRO A 2 -16.85 -13.65 -29.18
CA PRO A 2 -16.18 -14.04 -27.94
C PRO A 2 -17.20 -14.04 -26.79
N ASN A 3 -17.07 -15.01 -25.91
CA ASN A 3 -17.96 -15.24 -24.78
C ASN A 3 -17.92 -14.02 -23.84
N ARG A 4 -18.76 -13.01 -24.09
CA ARG A 4 -18.82 -11.70 -23.43
C ARG A 4 -19.26 -11.76 -21.96
N ASN A 5 -19.47 -12.94 -21.38
CA ASN A 5 -20.13 -13.11 -20.08
C ASN A 5 -19.19 -13.38 -18.89
N LYS A 6 -17.89 -13.13 -19.01
CA LYS A 6 -17.04 -13.13 -17.81
C LYS A 6 -16.94 -11.70 -17.29
N ILE A 7 -17.71 -11.40 -16.25
CA ILE A 7 -17.59 -10.14 -15.51
C ILE A 7 -16.23 -10.17 -14.81
N HIS A 8 -15.31 -9.32 -15.26
CA HIS A 8 -14.01 -9.14 -14.63
C HIS A 8 -14.01 -7.85 -13.83
N PHE A 9 -13.87 -7.96 -12.51
CA PHE A 9 -13.69 -6.81 -11.65
C PHE A 9 -12.22 -6.43 -11.54
N GLU A 10 -11.91 -5.15 -11.65
CA GLU A 10 -10.57 -4.64 -11.35
C GLU A 10 -10.23 -4.79 -9.85
N ILE A 11 -8.93 -4.73 -9.52
CA ILE A 11 -8.47 -4.85 -8.11
C ILE A 11 -9.11 -3.80 -7.21
N SER A 12 -9.22 -2.56 -7.71
CA SER A 12 -9.87 -1.45 -7.01
C SER A 12 -11.35 -1.74 -6.75
N GLU A 13 -12.05 -2.23 -7.76
CA GLU A 13 -13.47 -2.58 -7.68
C GLU A 13 -13.72 -3.73 -6.68
N ARG A 14 -12.87 -4.76 -6.71
CA ARG A 14 -12.95 -5.87 -5.75
C ARG A 14 -12.77 -5.41 -4.30
N LYS A 15 -11.82 -4.48 -4.05
CA LYS A 15 -11.62 -3.91 -2.72
C LYS A 15 -12.81 -3.07 -2.26
N VAL A 16 -13.43 -2.32 -3.17
CA VAL A 16 -14.64 -1.54 -2.88
C VAL A 16 -15.83 -2.46 -2.61
N LEU A 17 -16.04 -3.47 -3.46
CA LEU A 17 -17.10 -4.48 -3.26
C LEU A 17 -16.94 -5.20 -1.92
N LEU A 18 -15.74 -5.62 -1.55
CA LEU A 18 -15.49 -6.26 -0.26
C LEU A 18 -15.94 -5.37 0.90
N ARG A 19 -15.60 -4.07 0.89
CA ARG A 19 -16.02 -3.12 1.94
C ARG A 19 -17.54 -2.94 2.00
N ILE A 20 -18.17 -2.78 0.84
CA ILE A 20 -19.63 -2.60 0.76
C ILE A 20 -20.36 -3.86 1.29
N PHE A 21 -19.95 -5.03 0.84
CA PHE A 21 -20.57 -6.27 1.28
C PHE A 21 -20.30 -6.61 2.74
N ASP A 22 -19.13 -6.25 3.28
CA ASP A 22 -18.85 -6.40 4.72
C ASP A 22 -19.84 -5.55 5.54
N ILE A 23 -20.07 -4.31 5.16
CA ILE A 23 -21.03 -3.44 5.85
C ILE A 23 -22.45 -4.02 5.73
N ILE A 24 -22.88 -4.38 4.52
CA ILE A 24 -24.22 -4.91 4.27
C ILE A 24 -24.48 -6.20 5.06
N THR A 25 -23.53 -7.15 5.03
CA THR A 25 -23.69 -8.44 5.72
C THR A 25 -23.73 -8.27 7.24
N VAL A 26 -22.91 -7.37 7.79
CA VAL A 26 -22.94 -7.04 9.22
C VAL A 26 -24.26 -6.40 9.62
N LEU A 27 -24.76 -5.45 8.84
CA LEU A 27 -26.05 -4.80 9.13
C LEU A 27 -27.21 -5.78 9.03
N LEU A 28 -27.22 -6.66 8.03
CA LEU A 28 -28.22 -7.73 7.91
C LEU A 28 -28.18 -8.70 9.09
N ALA A 29 -26.98 -9.08 9.54
CA ALA A 29 -26.83 -9.97 10.71
C ALA A 29 -27.33 -9.30 11.98
N LEU A 30 -27.01 -8.03 12.21
CA LEU A 30 -27.50 -7.27 13.37
C LEU A 30 -29.02 -7.11 13.35
N TYR A 31 -29.61 -6.86 12.17
CA TYR A 31 -31.05 -6.82 12.00
C TYR A 31 -31.70 -8.18 12.33
N SER A 32 -31.11 -9.28 11.81
CA SER A 32 -31.62 -10.64 12.06
C SER A 32 -31.53 -11.03 13.52
N VAL A 33 -30.43 -10.70 14.19
CA VAL A 33 -30.26 -10.94 15.65
C VAL A 33 -31.25 -10.11 16.43
N GLY A 34 -31.55 -8.87 16.02
CA GLY A 34 -32.57 -8.01 16.61
C GLY A 34 -33.96 -8.65 16.58
N PHE A 35 -34.29 -9.27 15.45
CA PHE A 35 -35.59 -9.91 15.24
C PHE A 35 -35.75 -11.21 16.04
N VAL A 36 -34.67 -12.05 16.11
CA VAL A 36 -34.75 -13.40 16.70
C VAL A 36 -34.54 -13.37 18.21
N PHE A 37 -33.63 -12.52 18.72
CA PHE A 37 -33.16 -12.58 20.11
C PHE A 37 -33.56 -11.38 20.99
N ASN A 38 -34.51 -10.53 20.56
CA ASN A 38 -34.86 -9.28 21.24
C ASN A 38 -33.66 -8.42 21.58
N PHE A 39 -32.73 -8.34 20.60
CA PHE A 39 -31.50 -7.57 20.72
C PHE A 39 -31.78 -6.07 20.59
N ASN A 40 -31.65 -5.32 21.70
CA ASN A 40 -32.06 -3.94 21.80
C ASN A 40 -30.87 -2.93 21.79
N TYR A 41 -29.64 -3.42 21.85
CA TYR A 41 -28.47 -2.55 21.91
C TYR A 41 -28.27 -1.75 20.60
N PHE A 42 -28.45 -2.38 19.46
CA PHE A 42 -28.32 -1.74 18.15
C PHE A 42 -29.66 -1.81 17.42
N GLN A 43 -30.37 -0.69 17.38
CA GLN A 43 -31.67 -0.61 16.72
C GLN A 43 -31.59 0.28 15.48
N PHE A 44 -32.16 -0.21 14.39
CA PHE A 44 -32.30 0.57 13.17
C PHE A 44 -33.49 1.54 13.33
N SER A 45 -33.17 2.82 13.56
CA SER A 45 -34.14 3.90 13.65
C SER A 45 -33.67 5.09 12.84
N THR A 46 -34.61 5.86 12.27
CA THR A 46 -34.31 7.10 11.56
C THR A 46 -33.63 8.13 12.47
N SER A 47 -33.94 8.13 13.75
CA SER A 47 -33.30 9.03 14.74
C SER A 47 -31.84 8.66 15.03
N ASN A 48 -31.46 7.39 14.85
CA ASN A 48 -30.15 6.86 15.22
C ASN A 48 -29.35 6.36 14.01
N PHE A 49 -29.69 6.81 12.81
CA PHE A 49 -29.04 6.37 11.57
C PHE A 49 -27.52 6.59 11.58
N TYR A 50 -27.04 7.61 12.28
CA TYR A 50 -25.62 7.89 12.42
C TYR A 50 -24.83 6.74 13.11
N TRP A 51 -25.46 5.94 14.00
CA TRP A 51 -24.81 4.75 14.60
C TRP A 51 -24.39 3.74 13.54
N THR A 52 -25.22 3.57 12.51
CA THR A 52 -24.91 2.69 11.37
C THR A 52 -23.72 3.21 10.56
N ILE A 53 -23.66 4.52 10.33
CA ILE A 53 -22.55 5.15 9.62
C ILE A 53 -21.24 4.98 10.42
N VAL A 54 -21.28 5.25 11.72
CA VAL A 54 -20.12 5.10 12.62
C VAL A 54 -19.62 3.65 12.62
N LEU A 55 -20.52 2.67 12.70
CA LEU A 55 -20.14 1.25 12.63
C LEU A 55 -19.49 0.91 11.29
N GLY A 56 -20.03 1.38 10.17
CA GLY A 56 -19.46 1.17 8.83
C GLY A 56 -18.07 1.80 8.69
N ILE A 57 -17.88 2.99 9.25
CA ILE A 57 -16.57 3.68 9.28
C ILE A 57 -15.56 2.86 10.08
N TYR A 58 -15.91 2.42 11.30
CA TYR A 58 -15.01 1.63 12.14
C TYR A 58 -14.65 0.29 11.50
N LEU A 59 -15.63 -0.43 10.94
CA LEU A 59 -15.39 -1.66 10.19
C LEU A 59 -14.41 -1.43 9.02
N THR A 60 -14.60 -0.36 8.27
CA THR A 60 -13.73 -0.05 7.13
C THR A 60 -12.32 0.33 7.57
N ILE A 61 -12.18 1.15 8.61
CA ILE A 61 -10.88 1.54 9.14
C ILE A 61 -10.13 0.32 9.68
N PHE A 62 -10.74 -0.42 10.60
CA PHE A 62 -10.07 -1.57 11.22
C PHE A 62 -9.89 -2.73 10.25
N GLY A 63 -10.82 -2.95 9.32
CA GLY A 63 -10.63 -3.90 8.22
C GLY A 63 -9.44 -3.56 7.33
N THR A 64 -9.17 -2.27 7.12
CA THR A 64 -7.97 -1.82 6.38
C THR A 64 -6.70 -1.97 7.24
N VAL A 65 -6.76 -1.60 8.53
CA VAL A 65 -5.64 -1.76 9.48
C VAL A 65 -5.20 -3.21 9.60
N PHE A 66 -6.15 -4.13 9.71
CA PHE A 66 -5.88 -5.57 9.85
C PHE A 66 -5.82 -6.32 8.51
N GLU A 67 -5.63 -5.59 7.39
CA GLU A 67 -5.40 -6.13 6.04
C GLU A 67 -6.52 -7.03 5.50
N MET A 68 -7.74 -6.90 6.02
CA MET A 68 -8.88 -7.69 5.60
C MET A 68 -9.27 -7.45 4.12
N TYR A 69 -8.86 -6.31 3.55
CA TYR A 69 -9.06 -5.92 2.14
C TYR A 69 -7.84 -6.12 1.25
N ASN A 70 -6.77 -6.75 1.77
CA ASN A 70 -5.68 -7.23 0.95
C ASN A 70 -6.13 -8.51 0.23
N LEU A 71 -6.15 -8.52 -1.10
CA LEU A 71 -6.69 -9.63 -1.88
C LEU A 71 -5.92 -10.94 -1.67
N GLN A 72 -4.62 -10.88 -1.41
CA GLN A 72 -3.80 -12.05 -1.07
C GLN A 72 -4.20 -12.63 0.30
N VAL A 73 -4.44 -11.77 1.29
CA VAL A 73 -4.93 -12.16 2.61
C VAL A 73 -6.37 -12.65 2.53
N ALA A 74 -7.22 -11.95 1.77
CA ALA A 74 -8.63 -12.28 1.59
C ALA A 74 -8.87 -13.64 0.91
N SER A 75 -7.92 -14.11 0.09
CA SER A 75 -7.96 -15.42 -0.56
C SER A 75 -7.34 -16.55 0.30
N ASN A 76 -6.62 -16.23 1.38
CA ASN A 76 -5.98 -17.21 2.26
C ASN A 76 -6.83 -17.46 3.49
N GLN A 77 -7.39 -18.68 3.63
CA GLN A 77 -8.32 -19.03 4.69
C GLN A 77 -7.78 -18.83 6.11
N VAL A 78 -6.49 -19.10 6.35
CA VAL A 78 -5.90 -18.98 7.70
C VAL A 78 -5.63 -17.52 8.05
N GLN A 79 -5.07 -16.75 7.11
CA GLN A 79 -4.73 -15.36 7.34
C GLN A 79 -5.99 -14.49 7.51
N ILE A 80 -7.05 -14.77 6.72
CA ILE A 80 -8.28 -14.00 6.78
C ILE A 80 -9.01 -14.18 8.13
N ILE A 81 -8.97 -15.37 8.74
CA ILE A 81 -9.59 -15.60 10.07
C ILE A 81 -8.95 -14.69 11.12
N LYS A 82 -7.61 -14.58 11.13
CA LYS A 82 -6.89 -13.67 12.03
C LYS A 82 -7.33 -12.22 11.81
N SER A 83 -7.43 -11.79 10.57
CA SER A 83 -7.87 -10.43 10.23
C SER A 83 -9.31 -10.16 10.66
N ILE A 84 -10.23 -11.13 10.50
CA ILE A 84 -11.63 -11.01 10.94
C ILE A 84 -11.72 -10.89 12.46
N VAL A 85 -11.01 -11.76 13.21
CA VAL A 85 -11.01 -11.72 14.69
C VAL A 85 -10.52 -10.36 15.18
N LEU A 86 -9.40 -9.87 14.64
CA LEU A 86 -8.84 -8.57 15.04
C LEU A 86 -9.77 -7.42 14.65
N THR A 87 -10.32 -7.42 13.44
CA THR A 87 -11.24 -6.39 12.98
C THR A 87 -12.51 -6.34 13.81
N SER A 88 -13.18 -7.48 14.02
CA SER A 88 -14.41 -7.54 14.79
C SER A 88 -14.18 -7.15 16.26
N SER A 89 -13.14 -7.69 16.90
CA SER A 89 -12.82 -7.37 18.30
C SER A 89 -12.50 -5.89 18.51
N THR A 90 -11.66 -5.31 17.65
CA THR A 90 -11.29 -3.89 17.77
C THR A 90 -12.45 -2.97 17.41
N THR A 91 -13.23 -3.32 16.38
CA THR A 91 -14.45 -2.55 16.01
C THR A 91 -15.43 -2.50 17.17
N VAL A 92 -15.76 -3.65 17.77
CA VAL A 92 -16.69 -3.71 18.89
C VAL A 92 -16.14 -2.97 20.10
N LEU A 93 -14.86 -3.17 20.44
CA LEU A 93 -14.23 -2.48 21.58
C LEU A 93 -14.32 -0.96 21.42
N VAL A 94 -13.88 -0.42 20.26
CA VAL A 94 -13.91 1.02 20.02
C VAL A 94 -15.34 1.55 19.94
N TYR A 95 -16.26 0.79 19.35
CA TYR A 95 -17.66 1.16 19.27
C TYR A 95 -18.30 1.29 20.67
N LEU A 96 -17.96 0.40 21.60
CA LEU A 96 -18.41 0.46 22.99
C LEU A 96 -17.76 1.60 23.80
N LEU A 97 -16.52 1.97 23.44
CA LEU A 97 -15.77 3.04 24.15
C LEU A 97 -16.07 4.45 23.65
N THR A 98 -16.89 4.61 22.63
CA THR A 98 -17.23 5.93 22.04
C THR A 98 -18.71 6.30 22.18
N PRO A 99 -19.29 6.33 23.41
CA PRO A 99 -20.72 6.53 23.62
C PRO A 99 -21.26 7.91 23.17
N ILE A 100 -20.39 8.83 22.75
CA ILE A 100 -20.79 10.11 22.14
C ILE A 100 -21.37 9.88 20.73
N PHE A 101 -20.85 8.89 19.99
CA PHE A 101 -21.22 8.59 18.61
C PHE A 101 -21.97 7.27 18.46
N THR A 102 -22.12 6.50 19.52
CA THR A 102 -22.66 5.15 19.54
C THR A 102 -23.68 5.01 20.68
N PRO A 103 -24.50 3.94 20.71
CA PRO A 103 -25.43 3.71 21.79
C PRO A 103 -24.73 3.64 23.16
N VAL A 104 -25.43 4.06 24.20
CA VAL A 104 -24.97 3.86 25.59
C VAL A 104 -24.88 2.36 25.89
N LEU A 105 -23.91 1.99 26.73
CA LEU A 105 -23.67 0.57 27.09
C LEU A 105 -24.95 -0.08 27.61
N PRO A 106 -25.29 -1.31 27.13
CA PRO A 106 -26.48 -1.99 27.54
C PRO A 106 -26.37 -2.47 28.99
N SER A 107 -27.48 -2.45 29.74
CA SER A 107 -27.56 -2.99 31.09
C SER A 107 -27.32 -4.50 31.13
N ASN A 108 -27.78 -5.22 30.12
CA ASN A 108 -27.52 -6.64 29.93
C ASN A 108 -26.27 -6.88 29.08
N ARG A 109 -25.20 -7.38 29.71
CA ARG A 109 -23.93 -7.66 29.07
C ARG A 109 -23.98 -8.72 27.96
N LEU A 110 -24.98 -9.62 27.97
CA LEU A 110 -25.20 -10.59 26.90
C LEU A 110 -25.47 -9.94 25.56
N GLN A 111 -26.01 -8.73 25.54
CA GLN A 111 -26.19 -7.96 24.29
C GLN A 111 -24.88 -7.58 23.65
N ILE A 112 -23.82 -7.35 24.43
CA ILE A 112 -22.46 -7.09 23.89
C ILE A 112 -21.93 -8.35 23.19
N LEU A 113 -22.17 -9.52 23.78
CA LEU A 113 -21.78 -10.79 23.17
C LEU A 113 -22.53 -11.05 21.86
N PHE A 114 -23.84 -10.80 21.82
CA PHE A 114 -24.64 -10.91 20.59
C PHE A 114 -24.17 -9.93 19.53
N PHE A 115 -23.84 -8.68 19.90
CA PHE A 115 -23.29 -7.68 19.01
C PHE A 115 -21.95 -8.15 18.39
N TYR A 116 -21.04 -8.66 19.23
CA TYR A 116 -19.76 -9.19 18.76
C TYR A 116 -19.93 -10.39 17.85
N LEU A 117 -20.73 -11.39 18.26
CA LEU A 117 -20.94 -12.59 17.48
C LEU A 117 -21.64 -12.32 16.15
N ALA A 118 -22.59 -11.40 16.11
CA ALA A 118 -23.23 -10.99 14.87
C ALA A 118 -22.25 -10.42 13.87
N ILE A 119 -21.37 -9.50 14.30
CA ILE A 119 -20.33 -8.92 13.44
C ILE A 119 -19.32 -9.99 12.99
N PHE A 120 -18.82 -10.77 13.94
CA PHE A 120 -17.83 -11.82 13.65
C PHE A 120 -18.37 -12.86 12.67
N LEU A 121 -19.54 -13.43 12.93
CA LEU A 121 -20.14 -14.46 12.08
C LEU A 121 -20.52 -13.91 10.70
N ALA A 122 -21.04 -12.68 10.63
CA ALA A 122 -21.34 -12.04 9.35
C ALA A 122 -20.10 -11.92 8.47
N LEU A 123 -19.01 -11.38 9.01
CA LEU A 123 -17.75 -11.25 8.30
C LEU A 123 -17.17 -12.62 7.93
N PHE A 124 -17.22 -13.58 8.82
CA PHE A 124 -16.70 -14.92 8.60
C PHE A 124 -17.45 -15.65 7.47
N VAL A 125 -18.79 -15.70 7.55
CA VAL A 125 -19.63 -16.35 6.53
C VAL A 125 -19.45 -15.66 5.18
N TRP A 126 -19.44 -14.33 5.15
CA TRP A 126 -19.21 -13.59 3.92
C TRP A 126 -17.84 -13.91 3.30
N ARG A 127 -16.79 -14.03 4.12
CA ARG A 127 -15.45 -14.39 3.60
C ARG A 127 -15.39 -15.83 3.07
N LEU A 128 -16.08 -16.76 3.68
CA LEU A 128 -16.20 -18.11 3.11
C LEU A 128 -16.87 -18.09 1.73
N ILE A 129 -17.94 -17.32 1.59
CA ILE A 129 -18.64 -17.12 0.31
C ILE A 129 -17.69 -16.45 -0.71
N TYR A 130 -16.98 -15.40 -0.30
CA TYR A 130 -16.02 -14.72 -1.15
C TYR A 130 -14.93 -15.66 -1.66
N VAL A 131 -14.32 -16.46 -0.79
CA VAL A 131 -13.27 -17.41 -1.18
C VAL A 131 -13.84 -18.48 -2.12
N ALA A 132 -15.02 -19.01 -1.83
CA ALA A 132 -15.63 -20.07 -2.65
C ALA A 132 -16.01 -19.57 -4.06
N PHE A 133 -16.53 -18.34 -4.18
CA PHE A 133 -17.08 -17.83 -5.43
C PHE A 133 -16.14 -16.91 -6.19
N PHE A 134 -15.42 -16.02 -5.51
CA PHE A 134 -14.63 -14.95 -6.14
C PHE A 134 -13.12 -15.23 -6.17
N ALA A 135 -12.59 -16.07 -5.27
CA ALA A 135 -11.19 -16.49 -5.30
C ALA A 135 -10.94 -17.72 -6.18
N SER A 136 -11.99 -18.28 -6.81
CA SER A 136 -11.85 -19.43 -7.71
C SER A 136 -11.25 -19.02 -9.05
N ASN A 137 -10.62 -20.00 -9.75
CA ASN A 137 -9.99 -19.83 -11.09
C ASN A 137 -10.94 -19.28 -12.19
N ARG A 138 -12.22 -19.07 -11.90
CA ARG A 138 -13.19 -18.48 -12.84
C ARG A 138 -12.89 -17.02 -13.21
N PHE A 139 -12.09 -16.32 -12.42
CA PHE A 139 -11.74 -14.91 -12.60
C PHE A 139 -10.29 -14.70 -13.04
N THR A 140 -9.58 -15.76 -13.49
CA THR A 140 -8.25 -15.59 -14.04
C THR A 140 -8.32 -14.77 -15.34
N LYS A 141 -7.50 -13.74 -15.42
CA LYS A 141 -7.26 -12.96 -16.63
C LYS A 141 -6.12 -13.60 -17.39
N ASN A 142 -6.42 -14.20 -18.53
CA ASN A 142 -5.39 -14.68 -19.43
C ASN A 142 -4.86 -13.52 -20.26
N VAL A 143 -3.56 -13.34 -20.26
CA VAL A 143 -2.88 -12.20 -20.87
C VAL A 143 -1.82 -12.65 -21.84
N ILE A 144 -1.67 -11.92 -22.94
CA ILE A 144 -0.54 -12.06 -23.87
C ILE A 144 0.39 -10.88 -23.65
N LEU A 145 1.70 -11.17 -23.58
CA LEU A 145 2.75 -10.16 -23.54
C LEU A 145 3.36 -9.95 -24.93
N ILE A 146 3.57 -8.70 -25.31
CA ILE A 146 4.40 -8.33 -26.46
C ILE A 146 5.62 -7.65 -25.87
N CYS A 147 6.77 -8.29 -25.89
CA CYS A 147 7.98 -7.80 -25.22
C CYS A 147 9.25 -8.36 -25.87
N ASP A 148 10.36 -7.76 -25.51
CA ASP A 148 11.69 -8.25 -25.84
C ASP A 148 11.97 -9.51 -25.00
N LYS A 149 12.58 -10.52 -25.60
CA LYS A 149 12.72 -11.87 -25.00
C LYS A 149 13.58 -11.90 -23.75
N ASP A 150 14.59 -11.06 -23.67
CA ASP A 150 15.47 -10.92 -22.50
C ASP A 150 14.73 -10.41 -21.27
N GLN A 151 13.68 -9.61 -21.44
CA GLN A 151 12.88 -9.03 -20.37
C GLN A 151 11.68 -9.91 -19.94
N LEU A 152 11.34 -10.95 -20.75
CA LEU A 152 10.14 -11.76 -20.57
C LEU A 152 9.98 -12.28 -19.14
N LYS A 153 11.04 -12.84 -18.55
CA LYS A 153 11.01 -13.43 -17.21
C LYS A 153 10.62 -12.40 -16.14
N GLU A 154 11.27 -11.25 -16.20
CA GLU A 154 11.03 -10.18 -15.21
C GLU A 154 9.62 -9.61 -15.34
N LEU A 155 9.16 -9.39 -16.58
CA LEU A 155 7.83 -8.87 -16.87
C LEU A 155 6.72 -9.84 -16.41
N VAL A 156 6.86 -11.14 -16.70
CA VAL A 156 5.90 -12.17 -16.26
C VAL A 156 5.85 -12.24 -14.74
N LEU A 157 7.00 -12.36 -14.07
CA LEU A 157 7.05 -12.39 -12.60
C LEU A 157 6.51 -11.09 -11.98
N GLY A 158 6.75 -9.96 -12.61
CA GLY A 158 6.22 -8.66 -12.15
C GLY A 158 4.70 -8.62 -12.14
N LEU A 159 4.04 -9.21 -13.13
CA LEU A 159 2.57 -9.25 -13.23
C LEU A 159 1.96 -10.35 -12.36
N GLU A 160 2.44 -11.59 -12.46
CA GLU A 160 1.86 -12.73 -11.73
C GLU A 160 2.06 -12.66 -10.22
N ASN A 161 3.18 -12.11 -9.74
CA ASN A 161 3.39 -11.88 -8.32
C ASN A 161 2.52 -10.73 -7.78
N ALA A 162 2.11 -9.80 -8.64
CA ALA A 162 1.27 -8.68 -8.25
C ALA A 162 -0.21 -9.09 -8.05
N ASP A 163 -0.72 -9.96 -8.92
CA ASP A 163 -2.08 -10.50 -8.83
C ASP A 163 -2.10 -11.99 -9.23
N PRO A 164 -2.44 -12.92 -8.30
CA PRO A 164 -2.53 -14.35 -8.59
C PRO A 164 -3.55 -14.72 -9.67
N HIS A 165 -4.50 -13.82 -9.96
CA HIS A 165 -5.49 -13.99 -11.03
C HIS A 165 -5.03 -13.48 -12.38
N TYR A 166 -3.84 -12.87 -12.47
CA TYR A 166 -3.25 -12.36 -13.69
C TYR A 166 -2.27 -13.39 -14.23
N LYS A 167 -2.65 -14.10 -15.28
CA LYS A 167 -1.86 -15.21 -15.83
C LYS A 167 -1.41 -14.91 -17.25
N VAL A 168 -0.11 -14.91 -17.47
CA VAL A 168 0.46 -14.82 -18.81
C VAL A 168 0.38 -16.18 -19.47
N VAL A 169 -0.33 -16.29 -20.60
CA VAL A 169 -0.54 -17.56 -21.33
C VAL A 169 0.30 -17.67 -22.59
N GLY A 170 0.85 -16.57 -23.07
CA GLY A 170 1.71 -16.54 -24.24
C GLY A 170 2.41 -15.20 -24.41
N TYR A 171 3.40 -15.18 -25.27
CA TYR A 171 4.13 -13.96 -25.60
C TYR A 171 4.46 -13.86 -27.09
N ILE A 172 4.60 -12.64 -27.58
CA ILE A 172 5.15 -12.30 -28.89
C ILE A 172 6.49 -11.63 -28.66
N ASN A 173 7.53 -12.18 -29.30
CA ASN A 173 8.84 -11.56 -29.26
C ASN A 173 8.86 -10.34 -30.20
N SER A 174 9.20 -9.16 -29.64
CA SER A 174 9.31 -7.91 -30.40
C SER A 174 10.73 -7.63 -30.87
N ASP A 175 11.70 -8.43 -30.47
CA ASP A 175 13.07 -8.26 -30.93
C ASP A 175 13.51 -9.50 -31.75
N ASN A 176 14.41 -9.29 -32.70
CA ASN A 176 14.94 -10.35 -33.53
C ASN A 176 16.13 -11.08 -32.87
N SER A 177 16.43 -10.85 -31.62
CA SER A 177 17.52 -11.49 -30.90
C SER A 177 17.20 -12.96 -30.60
N GLY A 178 17.94 -13.87 -31.26
CA GLY A 178 17.73 -15.30 -31.19
C GLY A 178 18.27 -16.02 -29.94
N VAL A 179 18.70 -15.30 -28.90
CA VAL A 179 19.30 -15.92 -27.70
C VAL A 179 18.22 -16.16 -26.65
N SER A 180 17.93 -17.43 -26.41
CA SER A 180 16.92 -17.88 -25.44
C SER A 180 17.58 -18.48 -24.20
N ASP A 181 17.17 -18.02 -23.03
CA ASP A 181 17.25 -18.86 -21.83
C ASP A 181 16.02 -19.78 -21.82
N ASP A 182 16.14 -20.92 -22.48
CA ASP A 182 15.04 -21.88 -22.72
C ASP A 182 14.43 -22.47 -21.42
N ARG A 183 15.05 -22.23 -20.27
CA ARG A 183 14.63 -22.80 -18.98
C ARG A 183 13.38 -22.16 -18.40
N PHE A 184 13.07 -20.91 -18.75
CA PHE A 184 11.90 -20.20 -18.21
C PHE A 184 10.66 -20.34 -19.09
N THR A 185 10.82 -20.61 -20.38
CA THR A 185 9.72 -20.66 -21.38
C THR A 185 8.84 -21.91 -21.31
N GLY A 186 9.15 -22.89 -20.44
CA GLY A 186 8.52 -24.24 -20.44
C GLY A 186 6.99 -24.28 -20.35
N ASN A 187 6.30 -23.21 -19.91
CA ASN A 187 4.84 -23.13 -19.83
C ASN A 187 4.24 -21.98 -20.66
N LEU A 188 5.05 -21.15 -21.33
CA LEU A 188 4.58 -20.02 -22.10
C LEU A 188 4.67 -20.34 -23.60
N THR A 189 3.57 -20.11 -24.31
CA THR A 189 3.54 -20.32 -25.75
C THR A 189 4.08 -19.08 -26.46
N GLN A 190 5.15 -19.24 -27.24
CA GLN A 190 5.55 -18.20 -28.18
C GLN A 190 4.56 -18.18 -29.34
N ILE A 191 4.05 -17.00 -29.66
CA ILE A 191 3.03 -16.78 -30.68
C ILE A 191 3.67 -16.02 -31.82
N ASP A 192 3.41 -16.50 -33.08
CA ASP A 192 3.78 -15.76 -34.26
C ASP A 192 2.91 -14.49 -34.38
N SER A 193 3.54 -13.37 -34.77
CA SER A 193 2.84 -12.10 -34.97
C SER A 193 1.63 -12.22 -35.92
N ASN A 194 1.61 -13.18 -36.83
CA ASN A 194 0.51 -13.41 -37.76
C ASN A 194 -0.65 -14.20 -37.16
N GLU A 195 -0.46 -14.86 -36.02
CA GLU A 195 -1.44 -15.76 -35.41
C GLU A 195 -2.08 -15.19 -34.13
N LEU A 196 -1.75 -13.94 -33.76
CA LEU A 196 -2.20 -13.33 -32.53
C LEU A 196 -3.74 -13.39 -32.38
N GLU A 197 -4.48 -12.99 -33.39
CA GLU A 197 -5.95 -12.95 -33.33
C GLU A 197 -6.56 -14.35 -33.13
N LYS A 198 -6.06 -15.36 -33.86
CA LYS A 198 -6.49 -16.77 -33.71
C LYS A 198 -6.21 -17.27 -32.28
N PHE A 199 -5.03 -16.96 -31.77
CA PHE A 199 -4.63 -17.35 -30.42
C PHE A 199 -5.48 -16.72 -29.35
N VAL A 200 -5.77 -15.40 -29.46
CA VAL A 200 -6.63 -14.63 -28.55
C VAL A 200 -8.01 -15.27 -28.45
N LEU A 201 -8.62 -15.60 -29.60
CA LEU A 201 -9.95 -16.20 -29.65
C LEU A 201 -9.98 -17.63 -29.07
N LYS A 202 -8.94 -18.45 -29.36
CA LYS A 202 -8.85 -19.84 -28.92
C LYS A 202 -8.62 -19.97 -27.41
N ASN A 203 -7.80 -19.11 -26.81
CA ASN A 203 -7.35 -19.25 -25.42
C ASN A 203 -8.09 -18.34 -24.43
N ALA A 204 -9.24 -17.78 -24.82
CA ALA A 204 -10.03 -16.87 -23.99
C ALA A 204 -9.17 -15.76 -23.33
N VAL A 205 -8.32 -15.12 -24.13
CA VAL A 205 -7.46 -14.03 -23.68
C VAL A 205 -8.32 -12.81 -23.32
N SER A 206 -8.03 -12.18 -22.21
CA SER A 206 -8.78 -11.03 -21.70
C SER A 206 -8.20 -9.71 -22.18
N GLU A 207 -6.87 -9.62 -22.24
CA GLU A 207 -6.16 -8.39 -22.65
C GLU A 207 -4.78 -8.71 -23.22
N VAL A 208 -4.29 -7.82 -24.07
CA VAL A 208 -2.93 -7.84 -24.63
C VAL A 208 -2.12 -6.73 -23.98
N VAL A 209 -0.95 -7.07 -23.45
CA VAL A 209 -0.06 -6.11 -22.77
C VAL A 209 1.19 -5.90 -23.60
N VAL A 210 1.46 -4.66 -23.98
CA VAL A 210 2.61 -4.26 -24.77
C VAL A 210 3.69 -3.71 -23.84
N ALA A 211 4.85 -4.34 -23.86
CA ALA A 211 6.02 -3.96 -23.06
C ALA A 211 7.26 -3.64 -23.92
N SER A 212 7.14 -3.73 -25.26
CA SER A 212 8.26 -3.46 -26.15
C SER A 212 8.75 -2.01 -26.00
N GLN A 213 10.05 -1.87 -25.76
CA GLN A 213 10.71 -0.55 -25.71
C GLN A 213 11.18 -0.07 -27.09
N ASN A 214 11.25 -0.97 -28.06
CA ASN A 214 11.67 -0.68 -29.43
C ASN A 214 10.44 -0.47 -30.31
N THR A 215 10.30 0.73 -30.89
CA THR A 215 9.26 1.02 -31.88
C THR A 215 9.40 0.16 -33.14
N GLU A 216 10.59 -0.32 -33.45
CA GLU A 216 10.87 -1.23 -34.58
C GLU A 216 10.37 -2.66 -34.31
N GLY A 217 10.15 -3.04 -33.05
CA GLY A 217 9.66 -4.36 -32.67
C GLY A 217 8.17 -4.60 -32.97
N ILE A 218 7.40 -3.52 -33.20
CA ILE A 218 5.99 -3.64 -33.60
C ILE A 218 5.93 -3.56 -35.11
N THR A 219 5.99 -4.71 -35.77
CA THR A 219 5.87 -4.78 -37.23
C THR A 219 4.53 -4.27 -37.71
N ALA A 220 4.45 -3.80 -38.97
CA ALA A 220 3.19 -3.34 -39.57
C ALA A 220 2.08 -4.42 -39.51
N GLN A 221 2.45 -5.68 -39.61
CA GLN A 221 1.51 -6.80 -39.51
C GLN A 221 0.96 -6.96 -38.09
N LEU A 222 1.82 -6.91 -37.08
CA LEU A 222 1.42 -6.96 -35.67
C LEU A 222 0.52 -5.76 -35.33
N TYR A 223 0.90 -4.56 -35.80
CA TYR A 223 0.10 -3.35 -35.60
C TYR A 223 -1.32 -3.50 -36.18
N ASN A 224 -1.46 -4.01 -37.41
CA ASN A 224 -2.77 -4.23 -38.02
C ASN A 224 -3.63 -5.22 -37.23
N GLN A 225 -3.04 -6.29 -36.69
CA GLN A 225 -3.76 -7.24 -35.83
C GLN A 225 -4.19 -6.62 -34.49
N LEU A 226 -3.33 -5.78 -33.89
CA LEU A 226 -3.70 -5.05 -32.68
C LEU A 226 -4.86 -4.07 -32.92
N ILE A 227 -4.86 -3.34 -34.04
CA ILE A 227 -5.96 -2.47 -34.42
C ILE A 227 -7.26 -3.27 -34.59
N HIS A 228 -7.20 -4.41 -35.32
CA HIS A 228 -8.36 -5.26 -35.51
C HIS A 228 -8.89 -5.84 -34.20
N LEU A 229 -8.03 -6.20 -33.25
CA LEU A 229 -8.43 -6.61 -31.90
C LEU A 229 -9.12 -5.45 -31.15
N LEU A 230 -8.59 -4.23 -31.24
CA LEU A 230 -9.20 -3.04 -30.65
C LEU A 230 -10.60 -2.77 -31.20
N GLU A 231 -10.78 -2.84 -32.54
CA GLU A 231 -12.07 -2.70 -33.21
C GLU A 231 -13.08 -3.76 -32.75
N ASN A 232 -12.61 -4.95 -32.44
CA ASN A 232 -13.41 -6.03 -31.86
C ASN A 232 -13.63 -5.92 -30.34
N GLY A 233 -13.17 -4.82 -29.72
CA GLY A 233 -13.40 -4.52 -28.31
C GLY A 233 -12.47 -5.25 -27.33
N PHE A 234 -11.31 -5.78 -27.78
CA PHE A 234 -10.28 -6.29 -26.91
C PHE A 234 -9.48 -5.16 -26.29
N MET A 235 -9.07 -5.33 -25.02
CA MET A 235 -8.25 -4.35 -24.34
C MET A 235 -6.77 -4.55 -24.66
N ILE A 236 -6.14 -3.50 -25.15
CA ILE A 236 -4.70 -3.43 -25.33
C ILE A 236 -4.18 -2.40 -24.34
N LYS A 237 -3.23 -2.79 -23.50
CA LYS A 237 -2.68 -1.94 -22.43
C LYS A 237 -1.16 -1.92 -22.52
N GLU A 238 -0.57 -0.85 -22.06
CA GLU A 238 0.85 -0.75 -21.88
C GLU A 238 1.26 -1.40 -20.55
N TYR A 239 2.40 -2.11 -20.53
CA TYR A 239 2.93 -2.81 -19.37
C TYR A 239 3.08 -1.89 -18.14
N THR A 240 3.64 -0.70 -18.35
CA THR A 240 3.86 0.24 -17.25
C THR A 240 2.55 0.65 -16.56
N GLN A 241 1.46 0.84 -17.31
CA GLN A 241 0.14 1.15 -16.77
C GLN A 241 -0.46 -0.04 -16.02
N VAL A 242 -0.32 -1.26 -16.57
CA VAL A 242 -0.79 -2.47 -15.91
C VAL A 242 -0.03 -2.70 -14.62
N TYR A 243 1.31 -2.64 -14.67
CA TYR A 243 2.16 -2.81 -13.50
C TYR A 243 1.83 -1.79 -12.42
N GLU A 244 1.67 -0.52 -12.79
CA GLU A 244 1.32 0.56 -11.87
C GLU A 244 -0.06 0.31 -11.20
N THR A 245 -1.04 -0.13 -11.97
CA THR A 245 -2.38 -0.46 -11.45
C THR A 245 -2.36 -1.64 -10.48
N LEU A 246 -1.61 -2.69 -10.81
CA LEU A 246 -1.51 -3.91 -10.01
C LEU A 246 -0.70 -3.72 -8.73
N THR A 247 0.47 -3.06 -8.84
CA THR A 247 1.46 -2.98 -7.76
C THR A 247 1.39 -1.70 -6.95
N GLN A 248 0.75 -0.67 -7.48
CA GLN A 248 0.78 0.70 -6.93
C GLN A 248 2.21 1.24 -6.80
N ARG A 249 3.05 0.93 -7.80
CA ARG A 249 4.45 1.33 -7.97
C ARG A 249 4.67 1.82 -9.39
N ILE A 250 5.61 2.75 -9.57
CA ILE A 250 6.05 3.17 -10.90
C ILE A 250 7.29 2.37 -11.29
N PRO A 251 7.26 1.58 -12.36
CA PRO A 251 8.41 0.76 -12.80
C PRO A 251 9.48 1.64 -13.46
N VAL A 252 10.32 2.29 -12.65
CA VAL A 252 11.32 3.28 -13.08
C VAL A 252 12.29 2.71 -14.12
N GLN A 253 12.66 1.44 -14.01
CA GLN A 253 13.57 0.77 -14.93
C GLN A 253 13.03 0.68 -16.37
N TYR A 254 11.71 0.69 -16.56
CA TYR A 254 11.07 0.62 -17.88
C TYR A 254 10.65 2.01 -18.42
N VAL A 255 10.76 3.04 -17.61
CA VAL A 255 10.31 4.41 -17.93
C VAL A 255 11.47 5.33 -18.37
N ALA A 256 12.72 4.85 -18.29
CA ALA A 256 13.94 5.65 -18.38
C ALA A 256 14.02 6.60 -19.61
N ARG A 257 13.51 6.23 -20.77
CA ARG A 257 13.52 7.07 -21.98
C ARG A 257 12.36 8.06 -22.07
N ASP A 258 11.20 7.68 -21.49
CA ASP A 258 9.94 8.43 -21.59
C ASP A 258 9.43 8.91 -20.23
N PHE A 259 10.32 9.14 -19.27
CA PHE A 259 9.97 9.52 -17.89
C PHE A 259 8.94 10.65 -17.84
N TYR A 260 9.15 11.72 -18.61
CA TYR A 260 8.23 12.87 -18.64
C TYR A 260 6.85 12.55 -19.21
N ARG A 261 6.75 11.56 -20.09
CA ARG A 261 5.47 11.09 -20.65
C ARG A 261 4.67 10.28 -19.65
N TYR A 262 5.36 9.46 -18.86
CA TYR A 262 4.73 8.59 -17.85
C TYR A 262 4.56 9.26 -16.50
N PHE A 263 5.24 10.38 -16.26
CA PHE A 263 5.21 11.11 -15.00
C PHE A 263 4.60 12.51 -15.16
N PRO A 264 3.30 12.63 -15.50
CA PRO A 264 2.63 13.90 -15.37
C PRO A 264 2.59 14.25 -13.88
N PHE A 265 3.26 15.33 -13.50
CA PHE A 265 3.19 15.83 -12.13
C PHE A 265 1.74 15.99 -11.72
N SER A 266 1.37 15.37 -10.60
CA SER A 266 0.00 15.40 -10.09
C SER A 266 -0.50 16.84 -9.97
N ARG A 267 -1.70 17.11 -10.46
CA ARG A 267 -2.41 18.38 -10.23
C ARG A 267 -2.48 18.73 -8.74
N SER A 268 -2.49 17.72 -7.86
CA SER A 268 -2.51 17.89 -6.41
C SER A 268 -1.24 18.59 -5.89
N ASN A 269 -0.08 18.43 -6.54
CA ASN A 269 1.14 19.14 -6.14
C ASN A 269 1.07 20.65 -6.44
N GLN A 270 0.15 21.08 -7.28
CA GLN A 270 -0.11 22.48 -7.64
C GLN A 270 -1.42 23.01 -7.05
N ASN A 271 -2.26 22.17 -6.47
CA ASN A 271 -3.53 22.57 -5.90
C ASN A 271 -3.32 23.23 -4.52
N HIS A 272 -3.41 24.56 -4.49
CA HIS A 272 -3.19 25.36 -3.27
C HIS A 272 -4.15 24.99 -2.14
N LEU A 273 -5.41 24.66 -2.42
CA LEU A 273 -6.38 24.23 -1.40
C LEU A 273 -5.97 22.90 -0.77
N TYR A 274 -5.56 21.93 -1.58
CA TYR A 274 -5.04 20.67 -1.08
C TYR A 274 -3.78 20.88 -0.22
N LEU A 275 -2.84 21.69 -0.69
CA LEU A 275 -1.61 21.98 0.06
C LEU A 275 -1.89 22.73 1.37
N LEU A 276 -2.87 23.64 1.37
CA LEU A 276 -3.32 24.32 2.60
C LEU A 276 -3.94 23.30 3.57
N PHE A 277 -4.81 22.42 3.09
CA PHE A 277 -5.42 21.37 3.94
C PHE A 277 -4.36 20.46 4.57
N ILE A 278 -3.40 19.98 3.75
CA ILE A 278 -2.27 19.18 4.27
C ILE A 278 -1.48 19.96 5.31
N ARG A 279 -1.20 21.25 5.09
CA ARG A 279 -0.46 22.07 6.05
C ARG A 279 -1.22 22.25 7.38
N LEU A 280 -2.53 22.44 7.33
CA LEU A 280 -3.36 22.51 8.53
C LEU A 280 -3.36 21.17 9.29
N ALA A 281 -3.46 20.06 8.57
CA ALA A 281 -3.36 18.72 9.15
C ALA A 281 -1.97 18.47 9.77
N ASP A 282 -0.89 18.86 9.09
CA ASP A 282 0.49 18.79 9.59
C ASP A 282 0.64 19.56 10.92
N LEU A 283 0.11 20.77 10.99
CA LEU A 283 0.17 21.59 12.22
C LEU A 283 -0.65 20.95 13.34
N LEU A 284 -1.89 20.54 13.06
CA LEU A 284 -2.76 19.90 14.05
C LEU A 284 -2.10 18.65 14.65
N VAL A 285 -1.69 17.72 13.79
CA VAL A 285 -1.03 16.47 14.21
C VAL A 285 0.33 16.75 14.85
N GLY A 286 1.06 17.73 14.33
CA GLY A 286 2.34 18.16 14.89
C GLY A 286 2.21 18.65 16.34
N PHE A 287 1.22 19.50 16.64
CA PHE A 287 0.98 19.96 18.01
C PHE A 287 0.51 18.83 18.93
N ILE A 288 -0.39 17.96 18.46
CA ILE A 288 -0.82 16.79 19.22
C ILE A 288 0.38 15.87 19.51
N GLY A 289 1.22 15.60 18.50
CA GLY A 289 2.41 14.76 18.64
C GLY A 289 3.41 15.33 19.66
N ILE A 290 3.66 16.64 19.63
CA ILE A 290 4.50 17.29 20.65
C ILE A 290 3.86 17.18 22.05
N ALA A 291 2.57 17.43 22.18
CA ALA A 291 1.89 17.33 23.49
C ALA A 291 1.98 15.91 24.07
N VAL A 292 1.77 14.87 23.24
CA VAL A 292 1.95 13.48 23.64
C VAL A 292 3.41 13.19 24.00
N GLY A 293 4.37 13.67 23.19
CA GLY A 293 5.81 13.52 23.45
C GLY A 293 6.23 14.14 24.77
N LEU A 294 5.70 15.33 25.10
CA LEU A 294 5.93 15.99 26.39
C LEU A 294 5.33 15.19 27.56
N GLY A 295 4.13 14.60 27.37
CA GLY A 295 3.53 13.71 28.37
C GLY A 295 4.36 12.45 28.64
N LEU A 296 5.03 11.91 27.61
CA LEU A 296 5.92 10.76 27.73
C LEU A 296 7.33 11.13 28.23
N LEU A 297 7.69 12.40 28.22
CA LEU A 297 9.04 12.88 28.54
C LEU A 297 9.56 12.41 29.90
N PRO A 298 8.79 12.39 31.01
CA PRO A 298 9.28 11.89 32.31
C PRO A 298 9.77 10.45 32.22
N PHE A 299 9.02 9.57 31.55
CA PHE A 299 9.39 8.16 31.35
C PHE A 299 10.63 8.01 30.48
N ILE A 300 10.72 8.83 29.40
CA ILE A 300 11.88 8.86 28.52
C ILE A 300 13.13 9.32 29.23
N LEU A 301 13.04 10.36 30.10
CA LEU A 301 14.14 10.85 30.90
C LEU A 301 14.66 9.80 31.88
N ILE A 302 13.77 9.12 32.60
CA ILE A 302 14.13 8.04 33.51
C ILE A 302 14.82 6.91 32.74
N GLY A 303 14.26 6.46 31.63
CA GLY A 303 14.85 5.42 30.79
C GLY A 303 16.21 5.82 30.19
N ASN A 304 16.36 7.07 29.79
CA ASN A 304 17.64 7.60 29.30
C ASN A 304 18.70 7.64 30.40
N LEU A 305 18.32 8.06 31.61
CA LEU A 305 19.21 8.12 32.77
C LEU A 305 19.73 6.73 33.16
N LEU A 306 18.85 5.72 33.16
CA LEU A 306 19.19 4.36 33.59
C LEU A 306 19.96 3.57 32.53
N ALA A 307 19.59 3.67 31.26
CA ALA A 307 20.07 2.77 30.21
C ALA A 307 20.98 3.46 29.16
N ASN A 308 20.64 4.66 28.68
CA ASN A 308 21.40 5.29 27.59
C ASN A 308 22.54 6.20 28.07
N ARG A 309 22.39 6.83 29.23
CA ARG A 309 23.36 7.70 29.93
C ARG A 309 24.06 8.72 29.02
N GLY A 310 23.33 9.75 28.55
CA GLY A 310 23.93 10.82 27.73
C GLY A 310 22.88 11.78 27.16
N SER A 311 23.23 12.49 26.06
CA SER A 311 22.31 13.43 25.41
C SER A 311 20.98 12.75 25.08
N LEU A 312 19.87 13.45 25.35
CA LEU A 312 18.53 12.94 25.06
C LEU A 312 18.24 12.95 23.57
N PHE A 313 18.59 14.06 22.93
CA PHE A 313 18.34 14.29 21.51
C PHE A 313 19.57 13.95 20.65
N TYR A 314 19.28 13.56 19.44
CA TYR A 314 20.22 13.32 18.36
C TYR A 314 19.71 14.05 17.12
N THR A 315 20.59 14.76 16.44
CA THR A 315 20.30 15.48 15.21
C THR A 315 21.13 14.91 14.06
N GLN A 316 20.55 14.85 12.88
CA GLN A 316 21.21 14.32 11.69
C GLN A 316 20.75 15.06 10.44
N GLU A 317 21.67 15.37 9.55
CA GLU A 317 21.35 15.99 8.25
C GLU A 317 20.56 15.02 7.37
N ARG A 318 19.52 15.57 6.74
CA ARG A 318 18.65 14.88 5.80
C ARG A 318 18.32 15.78 4.61
N VAL A 319 18.07 15.15 3.46
CA VAL A 319 17.64 15.88 2.26
C VAL A 319 16.12 16.07 2.31
N GLY A 320 15.71 17.32 2.18
CA GLY A 320 14.32 17.77 2.21
C GLY A 320 13.80 18.13 0.80
N LYS A 321 12.71 18.92 0.79
CA LYS A 321 12.09 19.38 -0.45
C LYS A 321 13.10 20.20 -1.29
N ASN A 322 13.10 19.95 -2.61
CA ASN A 322 13.98 20.60 -3.59
C ASN A 322 15.49 20.42 -3.30
N GLY A 323 15.86 19.32 -2.62
CA GLY A 323 17.26 19.04 -2.28
C GLY A 323 17.80 19.83 -1.08
N VAL A 324 16.98 20.67 -0.43
CA VAL A 324 17.43 21.50 0.71
C VAL A 324 17.71 20.61 1.92
N VAL A 325 18.93 20.66 2.42
CA VAL A 325 19.33 19.89 3.61
C VAL A 325 18.74 20.52 4.88
N PHE A 326 18.23 19.69 5.79
CA PHE A 326 17.71 20.08 7.10
C PHE A 326 18.14 19.10 8.18
N ASN A 327 18.07 19.51 9.44
CA ASN A 327 18.40 18.66 10.58
C ASN A 327 17.15 17.98 11.13
N ILE A 328 17.07 16.66 10.98
CA ILE A 328 16.03 15.86 11.63
C ILE A 328 16.36 15.67 13.11
N VAL A 329 15.37 15.80 13.98
CA VAL A 329 15.53 15.65 15.43
C VAL A 329 14.93 14.33 15.89
N LYS A 330 15.67 13.53 16.63
CA LYS A 330 15.23 12.23 17.19
C LYS A 330 15.66 12.07 18.64
N LEU A 331 15.06 11.13 19.36
CA LEU A 331 15.63 10.66 20.61
C LEU A 331 16.79 9.71 20.33
N ARG A 332 17.84 9.82 21.11
CA ARG A 332 19.01 8.96 20.95
C ARG A 332 18.72 7.54 21.42
N THR A 333 18.89 6.58 20.51
CA THR A 333 18.65 5.16 20.74
C THR A 333 19.93 4.30 20.66
N MET A 334 21.04 4.90 20.24
CA MET A 334 22.34 4.23 20.07
C MET A 334 23.35 4.70 21.12
N ILE A 335 24.44 3.92 21.27
CA ILE A 335 25.59 4.24 22.10
C ILE A 335 26.23 5.56 21.65
N LYS A 336 27.05 6.16 22.53
CA LYS A 336 27.88 7.31 22.16
C LYS A 336 28.86 6.88 21.05
N ASN A 337 29.08 7.78 20.09
CA ASN A 337 30.01 7.55 18.96
C ASN A 337 29.63 6.36 18.06
N ALA A 338 28.34 6.02 17.96
CA ALA A 338 27.87 4.95 17.08
C ALA A 338 28.25 5.11 15.60
N GLU A 339 28.62 6.32 15.17
CA GLU A 339 29.02 6.67 13.80
C GLU A 339 30.48 7.13 13.70
N ALA A 340 31.35 6.76 14.65
CA ALA A 340 32.78 7.14 14.62
C ALA A 340 33.50 6.67 13.34
N ASN A 341 33.04 5.60 12.72
CA ASN A 341 33.60 5.02 11.49
C ASN A 341 32.84 5.46 10.20
N GLY A 342 32.06 6.54 10.27
CA GLY A 342 31.31 7.06 9.14
C GLY A 342 29.82 6.67 9.11
N ALA A 343 29.16 7.09 8.02
CA ALA A 343 27.75 6.84 7.79
C ALA A 343 27.52 5.40 7.35
N VAL A 344 26.77 4.62 8.14
CA VAL A 344 26.40 3.24 7.81
C VAL A 344 24.90 3.07 7.98
N PHE A 345 24.25 2.31 7.10
CA PHE A 345 22.86 1.90 7.27
C PHE A 345 22.69 1.10 8.57
N THR A 346 21.54 1.25 9.20
CA THR A 346 21.21 0.49 10.42
C THR A 346 20.72 -0.89 10.02
N THR A 347 21.40 -1.95 10.48
CA THR A 347 21.06 -3.34 10.19
C THR A 347 20.06 -3.92 11.18
N PHE A 348 19.40 -5.02 10.80
CA PHE A 348 18.55 -5.78 11.72
C PHE A 348 19.42 -6.29 12.88
N ASN A 349 19.00 -6.05 14.14
CA ASN A 349 19.77 -6.32 15.35
C ASN A 349 21.12 -5.57 15.47
N ASP A 350 21.18 -4.33 15.01
CA ASP A 350 22.37 -3.49 15.11
C ASP A 350 22.87 -3.41 16.57
N SER A 351 24.11 -3.84 16.78
CA SER A 351 24.75 -3.90 18.11
C SER A 351 24.95 -2.52 18.75
N ARG A 352 24.89 -1.44 17.96
CA ARG A 352 25.00 -0.06 18.44
C ARG A 352 23.71 0.41 19.16
N VAL A 353 22.59 -0.28 18.99
CA VAL A 353 21.31 0.07 19.61
C VAL A 353 21.25 -0.41 21.05
N THR A 354 21.01 0.50 21.99
CA THR A 354 20.86 0.18 23.42
C THR A 354 19.59 -0.62 23.70
N ALA A 355 19.51 -1.30 24.85
CA ALA A 355 18.32 -2.05 25.25
C ALA A 355 17.06 -1.15 25.32
N PHE A 356 17.18 0.05 25.90
CA PHE A 356 16.10 1.03 25.94
C PHE A 356 15.82 1.62 24.55
N GLY A 357 16.87 1.81 23.73
CA GLY A 357 16.77 2.21 22.34
C GLY A 357 15.93 1.24 21.49
N LYS A 358 16.07 -0.07 21.72
CA LYS A 358 15.23 -1.08 21.05
C LYS A 358 13.75 -0.90 21.36
N ILE A 359 13.39 -0.62 22.63
CA ILE A 359 12.00 -0.35 23.02
C ILE A 359 11.50 0.92 22.33
N MET A 360 12.27 2.02 22.37
CA MET A 360 11.89 3.28 21.73
C MET A 360 11.68 3.14 20.22
N ARG A 361 12.57 2.43 19.51
CA ARG A 361 12.43 2.17 18.07
C ARG A 361 11.22 1.31 17.75
N LYS A 362 11.00 0.25 18.54
CA LYS A 362 9.86 -0.65 18.37
C LYS A 362 8.51 0.08 18.54
N THR A 363 8.45 1.06 19.45
CA THR A 363 7.27 1.88 19.72
C THR A 363 7.22 3.17 18.91
N ARG A 364 8.24 3.45 18.10
CA ARG A 364 8.40 4.71 17.33
C ARG A 364 8.44 5.97 18.20
N ILE A 365 8.65 5.84 19.50
CA ILE A 365 8.77 6.99 20.42
C ILE A 365 10.01 7.82 20.09
N ASP A 366 11.07 7.22 19.58
CA ASP A 366 12.29 7.92 19.17
C ASP A 366 12.05 8.94 18.03
N GLU A 367 10.99 8.82 17.27
CA GLU A 367 10.65 9.72 16.18
C GLU A 367 9.75 10.90 16.59
N PHE A 368 9.23 10.94 17.84
CA PHE A 368 8.37 12.03 18.33
C PHE A 368 8.97 13.43 18.17
N PRO A 369 10.28 13.69 18.38
CA PRO A 369 10.83 15.02 18.15
C PRO A 369 10.71 15.52 16.72
N GLN A 370 10.47 14.64 15.73
CA GLN A 370 10.27 15.03 14.33
C GLN A 370 8.97 15.83 14.12
N PHE A 371 8.01 15.77 15.06
CA PHE A 371 6.85 16.66 15.02
C PHE A 371 7.26 18.14 15.07
N TYR A 372 8.40 18.46 15.68
CA TYR A 372 8.98 19.80 15.60
C TYR A 372 9.39 20.17 14.16
N ASN A 373 10.03 19.25 13.42
CA ASN A 373 10.36 19.47 12.01
C ASN A 373 9.11 19.64 11.13
N ILE A 374 8.01 18.94 11.46
CA ILE A 374 6.71 19.11 10.78
C ILE A 374 6.14 20.50 11.05
N ILE A 375 6.11 20.96 12.30
CA ILE A 375 5.62 22.30 12.65
C ILE A 375 6.47 23.38 11.98
N LYS A 376 7.78 23.23 11.99
CA LYS A 376 8.72 24.14 11.31
C LYS A 376 8.51 24.18 9.80
N GLY A 377 7.95 23.09 9.22
CA GLY A 377 7.64 22.99 7.80
C GLY A 377 8.74 22.38 6.96
N GLU A 378 9.76 21.81 7.56
CA GLU A 378 10.84 21.04 6.90
C GLU A 378 10.34 19.66 6.47
N MET A 379 9.39 19.11 7.23
CA MET A 379 8.72 17.84 6.97
C MET A 379 7.19 18.01 6.86
N SER A 380 6.53 16.98 6.39
CA SER A 380 5.09 16.76 6.44
C SER A 380 4.78 15.47 7.20
N LEU A 381 3.54 15.26 7.59
CA LEU A 381 3.12 13.97 8.15
C LEU A 381 3.34 12.85 7.13
N ILE A 382 2.97 13.09 5.86
CA ILE A 382 3.03 12.11 4.77
C ILE A 382 3.97 12.59 3.67
N GLY A 383 4.89 11.70 3.26
CA GLY A 383 5.84 11.95 2.18
C GLY A 383 6.91 10.85 2.10
N PRO A 384 7.84 10.94 1.15
CA PRO A 384 9.01 10.09 1.10
C PRO A 384 9.84 10.18 2.39
N ARG A 385 10.39 9.06 2.84
CA ARG A 385 11.29 9.08 4.00
C ARG A 385 12.55 9.89 3.68
N PRO A 386 12.96 10.87 4.51
CA PRO A 386 14.15 11.65 4.25
C PRO A 386 15.42 10.81 4.41
N GLU A 387 16.31 10.86 3.41
CA GLU A 387 17.59 10.14 3.43
C GLU A 387 18.77 11.10 3.69
N ARG A 388 19.92 10.53 4.07
CA ARG A 388 21.15 11.29 4.32
C ARG A 388 21.74 11.79 2.99
N PRO A 389 22.34 13.00 2.95
CA PRO A 389 22.95 13.52 1.72
C PRO A 389 23.91 12.51 1.07
N VAL A 390 24.83 11.91 1.85
CA VAL A 390 25.80 10.93 1.35
C VAL A 390 25.13 9.74 0.64
N PHE A 391 24.01 9.23 1.15
CA PHE A 391 23.28 8.13 0.51
C PHE A 391 22.47 8.60 -0.70
N VAL A 392 21.98 9.83 -0.68
CA VAL A 392 21.27 10.40 -1.83
C VAL A 392 22.21 10.51 -3.02
N ASP A 393 23.43 11.02 -2.79
CA ASP A 393 24.45 11.19 -3.83
C ASP A 393 24.85 9.82 -4.41
N GLU A 394 25.17 8.85 -3.54
CA GLU A 394 25.54 7.47 -3.94
C GLU A 394 24.43 6.78 -4.76
N ILE A 395 23.17 6.90 -4.32
CA ILE A 395 22.04 6.25 -5.00
C ILE A 395 21.73 6.97 -6.32
N ALA A 396 21.82 8.31 -6.36
CA ALA A 396 21.55 9.09 -7.56
C ALA A 396 22.54 8.79 -8.69
N GLU A 397 23.79 8.44 -8.38
CA GLU A 397 24.78 8.03 -9.39
C GLU A 397 24.37 6.73 -10.10
N THR A 398 23.70 5.81 -9.39
CA THR A 398 23.34 4.49 -9.92
C THR A 398 21.90 4.38 -10.37
N MET A 399 21.03 5.26 -9.86
CA MET A 399 19.59 5.17 -10.02
C MET A 399 19.01 6.43 -10.66
N PRO A 400 18.62 6.40 -11.93
CA PRO A 400 18.02 7.54 -12.58
C PRO A 400 16.73 7.97 -11.87
N PHE A 401 16.48 9.27 -11.88
CA PHE A 401 15.30 9.92 -11.29
C PHE A 401 15.14 9.81 -9.76
N TYR A 402 16.17 9.35 -9.04
CA TYR A 402 16.10 9.24 -7.59
C TYR A 402 15.77 10.57 -6.90
N GLU A 403 16.33 11.67 -7.39
CA GLU A 403 16.10 13.01 -6.85
C GLU A 403 14.66 13.52 -7.04
N THR A 404 13.89 12.92 -7.95
CA THR A 404 12.49 13.30 -8.18
C THR A 404 11.61 13.14 -6.92
N ARG A 405 12.02 12.30 -5.98
CA ARG A 405 11.35 12.14 -4.69
C ARG A 405 11.40 13.40 -3.82
N HIS A 406 12.32 14.31 -4.07
CA HIS A 406 12.49 15.57 -3.35
C HIS A 406 11.59 16.71 -3.86
N ILE A 407 10.75 16.49 -4.86
CA ILE A 407 9.78 17.49 -5.37
C ILE A 407 8.77 17.88 -4.28
N ILE A 408 8.46 16.96 -3.36
CA ILE A 408 7.57 17.19 -2.23
C ILE A 408 8.36 17.16 -0.91
N LYS A 409 7.73 17.62 0.18
CA LYS A 409 8.33 17.51 1.52
C LYS A 409 8.48 16.06 1.92
N PRO A 410 9.58 15.70 2.61
CA PRO A 410 9.71 14.38 3.22
C PRO A 410 8.68 14.19 4.32
N GLY A 411 8.31 12.91 4.57
CA GLY A 411 7.28 12.54 5.53
C GLY A 411 7.79 11.78 6.74
N LEU A 412 7.03 11.91 7.85
CA LEU A 412 7.18 11.05 9.02
C LEU A 412 6.76 9.61 8.66
N THR A 413 5.69 9.48 7.88
CA THR A 413 5.26 8.24 7.23
C THR A 413 5.10 8.46 5.72
N GLY A 414 4.97 7.38 4.93
CA GLY A 414 4.84 7.47 3.48
C GLY A 414 4.42 6.17 2.83
N TRP A 415 4.08 6.24 1.54
CA TRP A 415 3.57 5.10 0.80
C TRP A 415 4.58 3.95 0.72
N ALA A 416 5.86 4.24 0.54
CA ALA A 416 6.92 3.25 0.62
C ALA A 416 7.01 2.61 2.01
N GLN A 417 6.95 3.42 3.08
CA GLN A 417 7.11 2.96 4.46
C GLN A 417 5.99 2.00 4.92
N VAL A 418 4.76 2.17 4.41
CA VAL A 418 3.62 1.32 4.79
C VAL A 418 3.43 0.10 3.91
N ASN A 419 4.06 0.04 2.73
CA ASN A 419 3.92 -1.08 1.79
C ASN A 419 5.19 -1.93 1.67
N TYR A 420 6.35 -1.40 2.05
CA TYR A 420 7.62 -2.08 1.94
C TYR A 420 8.37 -1.99 3.27
N SER A 421 8.56 -3.13 3.91
CA SER A 421 9.37 -3.25 5.11
C SER A 421 10.86 -3.21 4.76
N TYR A 422 11.69 -3.01 5.75
CA TYR A 422 13.11 -2.76 5.64
C TYR A 422 13.86 -3.59 4.59
N GLY A 423 14.67 -2.89 3.82
CA GLY A 423 15.72 -3.40 2.97
C GLY A 423 16.86 -2.38 2.91
N GLU A 424 18.09 -2.84 2.83
CA GLU A 424 19.33 -2.07 2.96
C GLU A 424 20.15 -2.09 1.65
N SER A 425 19.62 -2.75 0.62
CA SER A 425 20.29 -2.87 -0.67
C SER A 425 19.88 -1.75 -1.63
N VAL A 426 20.66 -1.57 -2.70
CA VAL A 426 20.32 -0.67 -3.81
C VAL A 426 18.99 -1.07 -4.45
N ASN A 427 18.71 -2.39 -4.55
CA ASN A 427 17.42 -2.88 -5.05
C ASN A 427 16.25 -2.48 -4.14
N ASP A 428 16.45 -2.46 -2.84
CA ASP A 428 15.43 -1.99 -1.89
C ASP A 428 15.16 -0.49 -2.07
N SER A 429 16.21 0.29 -2.34
CA SER A 429 16.08 1.72 -2.65
C SER A 429 15.28 1.95 -3.95
N LEU A 430 15.45 1.09 -4.95
CA LEU A 430 14.66 1.12 -6.17
C LEU A 430 13.17 0.86 -5.90
N ILE A 431 12.85 -0.17 -5.12
CA ILE A 431 11.45 -0.47 -4.78
C ILE A 431 10.82 0.67 -3.96
N LYS A 432 11.56 1.25 -3.01
CA LYS A 432 11.12 2.42 -2.26
C LYS A 432 10.87 3.62 -3.17
N LEU A 433 11.77 3.88 -4.12
CA LEU A 433 11.60 4.92 -5.12
C LEU A 433 10.33 4.73 -5.96
N GLN A 434 10.07 3.50 -6.42
CA GLN A 434 8.86 3.18 -7.19
C GLN A 434 7.57 3.52 -6.42
N TYR A 435 7.53 3.23 -5.11
CA TYR A 435 6.40 3.61 -4.24
C TYR A 435 6.33 5.12 -3.99
N ASP A 436 7.47 5.77 -3.74
CA ASP A 436 7.52 7.22 -3.51
C ASP A 436 7.03 7.99 -4.74
N LEU A 437 7.45 7.57 -5.94
CA LEU A 437 7.01 8.17 -7.20
C LEU A 437 5.52 7.93 -7.47
N TYR A 438 5.01 6.74 -7.12
CA TYR A 438 3.57 6.48 -7.20
C TYR A 438 2.79 7.45 -6.31
N TYR A 439 3.23 7.66 -5.07
CA TYR A 439 2.61 8.63 -4.17
C TYR A 439 2.65 10.05 -4.76
N ILE A 440 3.79 10.50 -5.27
CA ILE A 440 3.94 11.84 -5.86
C ILE A 440 3.00 12.02 -7.06
N LYS A 441 2.84 10.98 -7.89
CA LYS A 441 1.97 10.99 -9.08
C LYS A 441 0.48 10.99 -8.72
N HIS A 442 0.07 10.18 -7.73
CA HIS A 442 -1.33 9.95 -7.36
C HIS A 442 -1.75 10.62 -6.05
N ARG A 443 -0.97 11.56 -5.57
CA ARG A 443 -1.20 12.27 -4.32
C ARG A 443 -2.63 12.80 -4.23
N SER A 444 -3.34 12.42 -3.18
CA SER A 444 -4.74 12.80 -2.94
C SER A 444 -5.11 12.59 -1.47
N ILE A 445 -6.16 13.27 -1.00
CA ILE A 445 -6.66 13.11 0.38
C ILE A 445 -6.99 11.63 0.68
N PHE A 446 -7.57 10.90 -0.28
CA PHE A 446 -7.90 9.48 -0.09
C PHE A 446 -6.65 8.61 0.09
N LEU A 447 -5.59 8.87 -0.68
CA LEU A 447 -4.32 8.15 -0.54
C LEU A 447 -3.65 8.51 0.78
N ASP A 448 -3.72 9.77 1.20
CA ASP A 448 -3.18 10.24 2.48
C ASP A 448 -3.88 9.56 3.67
N ILE A 449 -5.21 9.49 3.66
CA ILE A 449 -5.99 8.75 4.68
C ILE A 449 -5.60 7.26 4.69
N ASN A 450 -5.45 6.65 3.52
CA ASN A 450 -5.03 5.25 3.42
C ASN A 450 -3.64 5.03 4.03
N ILE A 451 -2.69 5.94 3.79
CA ILE A 451 -1.35 5.89 4.40
C ILE A 451 -1.45 6.01 5.93
N CYS A 452 -2.24 6.96 6.45
CA CYS A 452 -2.45 7.10 7.89
C CYS A 452 -3.00 5.82 8.53
N VAL A 453 -4.03 5.22 7.91
CA VAL A 453 -4.64 3.97 8.40
C VAL A 453 -3.64 2.81 8.35
N LYS A 454 -2.88 2.68 7.26
CA LYS A 454 -1.83 1.65 7.15
C LYS A 454 -0.67 1.88 8.12
N THR A 455 -0.34 3.14 8.43
CA THR A 455 0.69 3.47 9.43
C THR A 455 0.29 2.93 10.80
N LEU A 456 -0.98 3.05 11.19
CA LEU A 456 -1.49 2.43 12.43
C LEU A 456 -1.27 0.92 12.43
N SER A 457 -1.53 0.25 11.29
CA SER A 457 -1.24 -1.18 11.13
C SER A 457 0.24 -1.49 11.33
N THR A 458 1.11 -0.71 10.69
CA THR A 458 2.58 -0.91 10.78
C THR A 458 3.08 -0.75 12.21
N ILE A 459 2.55 0.21 12.96
CA ILE A 459 2.89 0.42 14.39
C ILE A 459 2.35 -0.72 15.25
N LEU A 460 1.09 -1.11 15.09
CA LEU A 460 0.44 -2.16 15.91
C LEU A 460 1.08 -3.54 15.70
N PHE A 461 1.50 -3.86 14.49
CA PHE A 461 2.14 -5.15 14.17
C PHE A 461 3.65 -5.13 14.24
N TYR A 462 4.27 -4.02 14.68
CA TYR A 462 5.73 -3.87 14.78
C TYR A 462 6.47 -4.18 13.46
N ARG A 463 5.84 -3.92 12.31
CA ARG A 463 6.43 -4.18 10.98
C ARG A 463 7.44 -3.12 10.54
N GLY A 464 7.75 -2.17 11.36
CA GLY A 464 8.63 -1.04 11.05
C GLY A 464 10.09 -1.25 11.43
N GLN A 465 10.54 -2.48 11.69
CA GLN A 465 11.94 -2.83 11.97
C GLN A 465 12.36 -4.04 11.15
#